data_6fffbe6132028e2c76306ac5e288b865
#
_entry.id   6fffbe6132028e2c76306ac5e288b865
#
_cell.length_a   1.000
_cell.length_b   1.000
_cell.length_c   1.000
_cell.angle_alpha   90.00
_cell.angle_beta   90.00
_cell.angle_gamma   90.00
#
_symmetry.space_group_name_H-M   'P 1'
#
loop_
_entity.id
_entity.type
_entity.pdbx_description
1 polymer ?
#
loop_
_entity_poly.entity_id
_entity_poly.type
_entity_poly.pdbx_seq_one_letter_code
_entity_poly.pdbx_strand_id
1 'polypeptide(L)'
;MQENNLPLTLVVDVLLAAAVNNTSIEHECSSLEGAPSANTIRGVLRSSLELQQLERQVNQALWAHLNPRHWKGLQKVAVDLVEVPYHGLAAKNLDEIRRGQAKQGTTHFHVFATVYVVRQHRRVTLALHYVRQGESLVSVLDALKSWLDELGIQVGLWLADRAFCSVAALRWFSKQPEAIVPMVARGSKASLSGSRGLFASKQSYWDKYTMHSETDGALTFDVAVVHRYSKPSRSAAKRLPPTTLVYAVVGKRLQRQRIRRSFASLVEAYRRRFGIESSYRQINQARLRTSSRSPELRLLAVAIALLLRNLWTLCRWMTLLGSSPGRPCGDSAFRFRTLLRWISRMVETRLALHTAIELSVPSPTKF
;
A
#
# COMPACT_ATOMS: atom_id res chain seq x y z
N MET A 1 -8.26 -15.82 38.93
CA MET A 1 -8.53 -15.58 37.49
C MET A 1 -7.63 -16.54 36.72
N GLN A 2 -8.19 -17.57 36.09
CA GLN A 2 -7.40 -18.47 35.24
C GLN A 2 -6.88 -17.65 34.07
N GLU A 3 -5.57 -17.51 33.98
CA GLU A 3 -4.92 -17.05 32.71
C GLU A 3 -5.32 -18.08 31.66
N ASN A 4 -6.25 -17.67 30.81
CA ASN A 4 -6.58 -18.41 29.59
C ASN A 4 -5.36 -18.33 28.68
N ASN A 5 -4.40 -19.22 28.83
CA ASN A 5 -3.25 -19.39 27.94
C ASN A 5 -3.77 -19.95 26.60
N LEU A 6 -4.42 -19.06 25.81
CA LEU A 6 -4.86 -19.42 24.48
C LEU A 6 -3.62 -19.63 23.60
N PRO A 7 -3.47 -20.79 22.94
CA PRO A 7 -2.34 -21.05 22.07
C PRO A 7 -2.25 -19.96 20.98
N LEU A 8 -1.09 -19.31 20.84
CA LEU A 8 -0.88 -18.27 19.83
C LEU A 8 -1.18 -18.76 18.42
N THR A 9 -0.90 -20.03 18.15
CA THR A 9 -1.21 -20.68 16.86
C THR A 9 -2.69 -20.61 16.53
N LEU A 10 -3.56 -20.81 17.53
CA LEU A 10 -5.01 -20.78 17.35
C LEU A 10 -5.49 -19.35 17.03
N VAL A 11 -4.94 -18.34 17.72
CA VAL A 11 -5.21 -16.92 17.39
C VAL A 11 -4.81 -16.60 15.95
N VAL A 12 -3.62 -17.05 15.54
CA VAL A 12 -3.10 -16.84 14.18
C VAL A 12 -3.99 -17.55 13.15
N ASP A 13 -4.44 -18.78 13.41
CA ASP A 13 -5.32 -19.52 12.49
C ASP A 13 -6.64 -18.77 12.27
N VAL A 14 -7.29 -18.28 13.31
CA VAL A 14 -8.53 -17.49 13.18
C VAL A 14 -8.28 -16.18 12.44
N LEU A 15 -7.18 -15.49 12.71
CA LEU A 15 -6.83 -14.26 11.98
C LEU A 15 -6.55 -14.52 10.51
N LEU A 16 -5.86 -15.61 10.19
CA LEU A 16 -5.60 -16.03 8.81
C LEU A 16 -6.91 -16.39 8.10
N ALA A 17 -7.79 -17.18 8.74
CA ALA A 17 -9.11 -17.49 8.18
C ALA A 17 -9.89 -16.21 7.86
N ALA A 18 -10.00 -15.29 8.82
CA ALA A 18 -10.71 -14.04 8.64
C ALA A 18 -10.09 -13.17 7.51
N ALA A 19 -8.76 -13.18 7.36
CA ALA A 19 -8.09 -12.46 6.30
C ALA A 19 -8.33 -13.09 4.92
N VAL A 20 -8.13 -14.41 4.77
CA VAL A 20 -8.22 -15.09 3.48
C VAL A 20 -9.65 -15.19 2.96
N ASN A 21 -10.64 -15.26 3.86
CA ASN A 21 -12.06 -15.24 3.55
C ASN A 21 -12.61 -13.82 3.43
N ASN A 22 -11.79 -12.81 3.76
CA ASN A 22 -12.20 -11.39 3.78
C ASN A 22 -13.43 -11.15 4.67
N THR A 23 -13.43 -11.78 5.84
CA THR A 23 -14.49 -11.74 6.86
C THR A 23 -14.00 -11.10 8.15
N SER A 24 -14.80 -11.18 9.21
CA SER A 24 -14.45 -10.71 10.56
C SER A 24 -14.04 -11.87 11.47
N ILE A 25 -13.33 -11.56 12.56
CA ILE A 25 -13.02 -12.52 13.63
C ILE A 25 -14.31 -13.16 14.15
N GLU A 26 -15.39 -12.37 14.31
CA GLU A 26 -16.69 -12.85 14.76
C GLU A 26 -17.23 -13.96 13.86
N HIS A 27 -17.23 -13.72 12.56
CA HIS A 27 -17.71 -14.68 11.58
C HIS A 27 -16.91 -15.98 11.61
N GLU A 28 -15.59 -15.91 11.63
CA GLU A 28 -14.77 -17.12 11.64
C GLU A 28 -14.90 -17.89 12.96
N CYS A 29 -14.95 -17.21 14.11
CA CYS A 29 -15.17 -17.87 15.40
C CYS A 29 -16.54 -18.57 15.48
N SER A 30 -17.55 -18.06 14.78
CA SER A 30 -18.87 -18.73 14.71
C SER A 30 -18.94 -19.84 13.67
N SER A 31 -18.00 -19.91 12.73
CA SER A 31 -18.00 -20.87 11.63
C SER A 31 -17.05 -22.05 11.86
N LEU A 32 -16.03 -21.89 12.68
CA LEU A 32 -14.98 -22.88 12.94
C LEU A 32 -15.21 -23.53 14.32
N GLU A 33 -15.39 -24.85 14.35
CA GLU A 33 -15.71 -25.62 15.57
C GLU A 33 -14.61 -25.51 16.63
N GLY A 34 -13.35 -25.61 16.24
CA GLY A 34 -12.21 -25.50 17.14
C GLY A 34 -11.80 -24.08 17.49
N ALA A 35 -12.53 -23.05 17.04
CA ALA A 35 -12.18 -21.66 17.30
C ALA A 35 -12.70 -21.18 18.69
N PRO A 36 -11.92 -20.38 19.42
CA PRO A 36 -12.37 -19.75 20.65
C PRO A 36 -13.36 -18.62 20.35
N SER A 37 -14.02 -18.10 21.40
CA SER A 37 -14.91 -16.95 21.19
C SER A 37 -14.17 -15.72 20.64
N ALA A 38 -14.84 -14.95 19.80
CA ALA A 38 -14.28 -13.72 19.23
C ALA A 38 -13.86 -12.70 20.29
N ASN A 39 -14.54 -12.69 21.45
CA ASN A 39 -14.18 -11.83 22.58
C ASN A 39 -12.87 -12.28 23.23
N THR A 40 -12.63 -13.57 23.33
CA THR A 40 -11.36 -14.13 23.82
C THR A 40 -10.21 -13.72 22.89
N ILE A 41 -10.35 -13.90 21.58
CA ILE A 41 -9.34 -13.46 20.58
C ILE A 41 -9.07 -11.96 20.73
N ARG A 42 -10.11 -11.12 20.79
CA ARG A 42 -9.95 -9.68 20.95
C ARG A 42 -9.30 -9.29 22.26
N GLY A 43 -9.60 -10.02 23.34
CA GLY A 43 -8.97 -9.83 24.65
C GLY A 43 -7.47 -10.04 24.59
N VAL A 44 -7.03 -11.19 24.05
CA VAL A 44 -5.61 -11.51 23.83
C VAL A 44 -4.92 -10.45 22.95
N LEU A 45 -5.54 -10.06 21.84
CA LEU A 45 -4.96 -9.06 20.94
C LEU A 45 -4.82 -7.68 21.61
N ARG A 46 -5.80 -7.26 22.41
CA ARG A 46 -5.73 -5.98 23.14
C ARG A 46 -4.65 -5.94 24.21
N SER A 47 -4.44 -7.06 24.93
CA SER A 47 -3.42 -7.14 25.98
C SER A 47 -2.00 -7.34 25.46
N SER A 48 -1.84 -7.85 24.23
CA SER A 48 -0.55 -8.27 23.68
C SER A 48 0.01 -7.33 22.60
N LEU A 49 -0.81 -6.42 22.05
CA LEU A 49 -0.39 -5.56 20.94
C LEU A 49 -0.08 -4.14 21.43
N GLU A 50 1.12 -3.69 21.10
CA GLU A 50 1.56 -2.30 21.21
C GLU A 50 1.93 -1.81 19.81
N LEU A 51 1.46 -0.61 19.41
CA LEU A 51 1.50 -0.14 18.04
C LEU A 51 2.92 -0.09 17.45
N GLN A 52 3.87 0.48 18.18
CA GLN A 52 5.25 0.63 17.68
C GLN A 52 5.97 -0.72 17.59
N GLN A 53 5.78 -1.57 18.59
CA GLN A 53 6.34 -2.91 18.60
C GLN A 53 5.75 -3.77 17.47
N LEU A 54 4.44 -3.69 17.26
CA LEU A 54 3.75 -4.39 16.18
C LEU A 54 4.26 -3.92 14.81
N GLU A 55 4.42 -2.61 14.61
CA GLU A 55 4.96 -2.06 13.36
C GLU A 55 6.36 -2.61 13.08
N ARG A 56 7.22 -2.65 14.10
CA ARG A 56 8.57 -3.23 14.01
C ARG A 56 8.52 -4.71 13.63
N GLN A 57 7.71 -5.50 14.32
CA GLN A 57 7.57 -6.94 14.05
C GLN A 57 7.02 -7.20 12.65
N VAL A 58 6.04 -6.42 12.20
CA VAL A 58 5.48 -6.50 10.85
C VAL A 58 6.54 -6.22 9.80
N ASN A 59 7.34 -5.17 9.97
CA ASN A 59 8.39 -4.84 9.03
C ASN A 59 9.48 -5.93 8.98
N GLN A 60 9.84 -6.50 10.11
CA GLN A 60 10.74 -7.66 10.16
C GLN A 60 10.13 -8.88 9.43
N ALA A 61 8.84 -9.16 9.64
CA ALA A 61 8.14 -10.26 8.98
C ALA A 61 8.02 -10.07 7.47
N LEU A 62 7.77 -8.83 6.99
CA LEU A 62 7.74 -8.52 5.56
C LEU A 62 9.06 -8.86 4.87
N TRP A 63 10.17 -8.80 5.60
CA TRP A 63 11.51 -9.05 5.11
C TRP A 63 12.02 -10.48 5.34
N ALA A 64 11.54 -11.18 6.37
CA ALA A 64 12.08 -12.46 6.85
C ALA A 64 12.26 -13.54 5.76
N HIS A 65 11.40 -13.54 4.74
CA HIS A 65 11.44 -14.51 3.65
C HIS A 65 12.10 -13.98 2.37
N LEU A 66 12.64 -12.75 2.40
CA LEU A 66 13.28 -12.14 1.24
C LEU A 66 14.78 -12.44 1.27
N ASN A 67 15.28 -13.20 0.29
CA ASN A 67 16.71 -13.46 0.19
C ASN A 67 17.47 -12.16 -0.12
N PRO A 68 18.37 -11.67 0.77
CA PRO A 68 19.09 -10.40 0.59
C PRO A 68 19.90 -10.34 -0.71
N ARG A 69 20.38 -11.50 -1.21
CA ARG A 69 21.14 -11.56 -2.47
C ARG A 69 20.37 -11.05 -3.68
N HIS A 70 19.03 -11.12 -3.64
CA HIS A 70 18.20 -10.64 -4.74
C HIS A 70 17.98 -9.13 -4.74
N TRP A 71 18.39 -8.43 -3.67
CA TRP A 71 18.16 -7.00 -3.47
C TRP A 71 19.44 -6.18 -3.55
N LYS A 72 20.53 -6.80 -4.01
CA LYS A 72 21.80 -6.09 -4.24
C LYS A 72 21.66 -5.00 -5.30
N GLY A 73 22.41 -3.91 -5.12
CA GLY A 73 22.43 -2.75 -6.02
C GLY A 73 21.23 -1.81 -5.87
N LEU A 74 21.20 -0.79 -6.70
CA LEU A 74 20.23 0.29 -6.62
C LEU A 74 18.81 -0.19 -6.98
N GLN A 75 17.89 -0.08 -6.03
CA GLN A 75 16.49 -0.45 -6.20
C GLN A 75 15.66 0.74 -6.70
N LYS A 76 14.60 0.42 -7.46
CA LYS A 76 13.52 1.35 -7.75
C LYS A 76 12.39 1.04 -6.78
N VAL A 77 11.97 2.02 -6.00
CA VAL A 77 10.89 1.85 -5.03
C VAL A 77 9.75 2.80 -5.34
N ALA A 78 8.55 2.39 -4.96
CA ALA A 78 7.41 3.27 -4.99
C ALA A 78 6.84 3.40 -3.58
N VAL A 79 6.49 4.63 -3.22
CA VAL A 79 5.82 4.99 -1.97
C VAL A 79 4.38 5.40 -2.25
N ASP A 80 3.48 4.95 -1.38
CA ASP A 80 2.06 5.30 -1.48
C ASP A 80 1.39 5.31 -0.11
N LEU A 81 0.25 6.01 -0.01
CA LEU A 81 -0.59 6.07 1.17
C LEU A 81 -1.85 5.23 0.95
N VAL A 82 -2.14 4.34 1.88
CA VAL A 82 -3.36 3.52 1.91
C VAL A 82 -4.30 4.12 2.95
N GLU A 83 -5.45 4.59 2.52
CA GLU A 83 -6.50 5.09 3.40
C GLU A 83 -7.54 3.99 3.63
N VAL A 84 -7.71 3.57 4.88
CA VAL A 84 -8.72 2.61 5.30
C VAL A 84 -9.86 3.38 5.97
N PRO A 85 -11.07 3.39 5.40
CA PRO A 85 -12.20 4.15 5.93
C PRO A 85 -12.53 3.78 7.37
N TYR A 86 -12.87 4.78 8.16
CA TYR A 86 -13.37 4.65 9.51
C TYR A 86 -14.72 5.33 9.64
N HIS A 87 -15.73 4.59 10.04
CA HIS A 87 -17.13 5.07 10.15
C HIS A 87 -17.59 5.28 11.60
N GLY A 88 -16.69 5.10 12.59
CA GLY A 88 -17.00 5.30 13.99
C GLY A 88 -16.86 6.76 14.45
N LEU A 89 -17.23 7.02 15.70
CA LEU A 89 -17.02 8.32 16.34
C LEU A 89 -15.51 8.54 16.57
N ALA A 90 -14.95 9.55 15.93
CA ALA A 90 -13.53 9.89 16.01
C ALA A 90 -13.11 10.55 17.36
N ALA A 91 -14.03 10.65 18.31
CA ALA A 91 -13.94 11.61 19.41
C ALA A 91 -12.87 11.34 20.48
N LYS A 92 -12.22 10.17 20.53
CA LYS A 92 -11.32 9.87 21.67
C LYS A 92 -9.84 9.79 21.31
N ASN A 93 -9.45 9.52 20.06
CA ASN A 93 -8.06 9.39 19.63
C ASN A 93 -7.85 10.10 18.30
N LEU A 94 -7.94 11.43 18.32
CA LEU A 94 -7.74 12.26 17.13
C LEU A 94 -6.34 12.09 16.52
N ASP A 95 -5.36 11.68 17.32
CA ASP A 95 -3.98 11.49 16.89
C ASP A 95 -3.78 10.27 15.99
N GLU A 96 -4.74 9.33 15.98
CA GLU A 96 -4.64 8.05 15.28
C GLU A 96 -5.48 8.00 14.01
N ILE A 97 -6.49 8.87 13.88
CA ILE A 97 -7.42 8.88 12.75
C ILE A 97 -7.22 10.16 11.95
N ARG A 98 -6.70 10.01 10.75
CA ARG A 98 -6.44 11.14 9.85
C ARG A 98 -7.73 11.59 9.18
N ARG A 99 -7.95 12.90 9.11
CA ARG A 99 -8.98 13.50 8.28
C ARG A 99 -8.50 13.60 6.83
N GLY A 100 -9.37 13.26 5.89
CA GLY A 100 -9.09 13.32 4.48
C GLY A 100 -10.31 13.77 3.67
N GLN A 101 -10.14 13.80 2.36
CA GLN A 101 -11.24 14.08 1.44
C GLN A 101 -12.31 12.99 1.59
N ALA A 102 -13.60 13.37 1.55
CA ALA A 102 -14.71 12.42 1.69
C ALA A 102 -14.60 11.28 0.66
N LYS A 103 -14.51 10.04 1.16
CA LYS A 103 -14.47 8.81 0.36
C LYS A 103 -15.28 7.74 1.07
N GLN A 104 -16.06 6.97 0.33
CA GLN A 104 -16.83 5.84 0.87
C GLN A 104 -17.68 6.21 2.10
N GLY A 105 -18.29 7.40 2.10
CA GLY A 105 -19.20 7.84 3.16
C GLY A 105 -18.54 8.36 4.44
N THR A 106 -17.21 8.56 4.46
CA THR A 106 -16.51 9.09 5.62
C THR A 106 -15.43 10.10 5.21
N THR A 107 -15.03 10.97 6.15
CA THR A 107 -13.85 11.84 6.07
C THR A 107 -12.73 11.38 7.00
N HIS A 108 -12.89 10.25 7.68
CA HIS A 108 -11.95 9.75 8.68
C HIS A 108 -11.32 8.43 8.20
N PHE A 109 -10.00 8.34 8.31
CA PHE A 109 -9.24 7.20 7.79
C PHE A 109 -8.12 6.80 8.73
N HIS A 110 -7.91 5.48 8.88
CA HIS A 110 -6.61 4.98 9.29
C HIS A 110 -5.71 5.00 8.06
N VAL A 111 -4.55 5.62 8.16
CA VAL A 111 -3.65 5.81 7.02
C VAL A 111 -2.38 5.01 7.25
N PHE A 112 -1.97 4.31 6.21
CA PHE A 112 -0.74 3.52 6.19
C PHE A 112 0.12 3.97 5.02
N ALA A 113 1.39 4.21 5.28
CA ALA A 113 2.38 4.44 4.22
C ALA A 113 3.11 3.14 3.94
N THR A 114 3.30 2.81 2.68
CA THR A 114 4.01 1.60 2.28
C THR A 114 5.08 1.91 1.25
N VAL A 115 6.19 1.20 1.32
CA VAL A 115 7.20 1.17 0.26
C VAL A 115 7.27 -0.23 -0.32
N TYR A 116 7.25 -0.30 -1.65
CA TYR A 116 7.49 -1.55 -2.32
C TYR A 116 8.49 -1.41 -3.46
N VAL A 117 9.15 -2.52 -3.78
CA VAL A 117 10.10 -2.55 -4.88
C VAL A 117 9.40 -2.67 -6.23
N VAL A 118 9.83 -1.86 -7.19
CA VAL A 118 9.29 -1.84 -8.56
C VAL A 118 10.16 -2.69 -9.46
N ARG A 119 9.99 -4.00 -9.40
CA ARG A 119 10.62 -4.95 -10.33
C ARG A 119 9.56 -5.75 -11.07
N GLN A 120 9.87 -6.14 -12.31
CA GLN A 120 9.00 -7.02 -13.06
C GLN A 120 8.90 -8.37 -12.36
N HIS A 121 7.68 -8.87 -12.14
CA HIS A 121 7.35 -10.14 -11.45
C HIS A 121 7.80 -10.26 -9.98
N ARG A 122 8.44 -9.24 -9.37
CA ARG A 122 8.93 -9.25 -8.00
C ARG A 122 8.53 -7.99 -7.26
N ARG A 123 7.24 -7.73 -7.17
CA ARG A 123 6.70 -6.57 -6.48
C ARG A 123 6.33 -6.95 -5.05
N VAL A 124 7.26 -6.77 -4.13
CA VAL A 124 7.04 -7.03 -2.70
C VAL A 124 7.03 -5.73 -1.92
N THR A 125 6.18 -5.66 -0.91
CA THR A 125 6.18 -4.57 0.07
C THR A 125 7.37 -4.77 0.99
N LEU A 126 8.16 -3.72 1.17
CA LEU A 126 9.40 -3.74 1.96
C LEU A 126 9.21 -3.12 3.33
N ALA A 127 8.36 -2.08 3.43
CA ALA A 127 8.10 -1.39 4.67
C ALA A 127 6.67 -0.88 4.74
N LEU A 128 6.16 -0.85 5.96
CA LEU A 128 4.85 -0.34 6.35
C LEU A 128 5.02 0.62 7.53
N HIS A 129 4.36 1.76 7.49
CA HIS A 129 4.31 2.73 8.57
C HIS A 129 2.87 3.18 8.82
N TYR A 130 2.44 3.20 10.08
CA TYR A 130 1.15 3.73 10.49
C TYR A 130 1.22 5.25 10.61
N VAL A 131 0.52 5.96 9.74
CA VAL A 131 0.56 7.44 9.68
C VAL A 131 -0.41 8.03 10.68
N ARG A 132 0.10 8.74 11.68
CA ARG A 132 -0.70 9.42 12.70
C ARG A 132 -1.30 10.72 12.16
N GLN A 133 -2.36 11.20 12.79
CA GLN A 133 -2.88 12.53 12.51
C GLN A 133 -1.82 13.57 12.85
N GLY A 134 -1.68 14.60 12.02
CA GLY A 134 -0.66 15.65 12.22
C GLY A 134 0.76 15.24 11.81
N GLU A 135 1.02 13.98 11.55
CA GLU A 135 2.33 13.54 11.07
C GLU A 135 2.63 14.10 9.67
N SER A 136 3.82 14.70 9.54
CA SER A 136 4.25 15.29 8.27
C SER A 136 4.63 14.22 7.25
N LEU A 137 4.46 14.52 5.96
CA LEU A 137 4.92 13.61 4.89
C LEU A 137 6.44 13.37 4.94
N VAL A 138 7.21 14.32 5.45
CA VAL A 138 8.66 14.18 5.63
C VAL A 138 8.96 13.14 6.70
N SER A 139 8.29 13.22 7.86
CA SER A 139 8.43 12.23 8.93
C SER A 139 8.06 10.81 8.45
N VAL A 140 6.96 10.68 7.68
CA VAL A 140 6.56 9.41 7.06
C VAL A 140 7.66 8.87 6.13
N LEU A 141 8.25 9.74 5.30
CA LEU A 141 9.32 9.35 4.38
C LEU A 141 10.60 8.95 5.14
N ASP A 142 10.93 9.65 6.24
CA ASP A 142 12.07 9.32 7.09
C ASP A 142 11.88 7.96 7.76
N ALA A 143 10.69 7.68 8.31
CA ALA A 143 10.37 6.39 8.91
C ALA A 143 10.50 5.24 7.90
N LEU A 144 9.92 5.40 6.70
CA LEU A 144 10.03 4.39 5.65
C LEU A 144 11.48 4.21 5.16
N LYS A 145 12.24 5.30 5.06
CA LYS A 145 13.65 5.24 4.67
C LYS A 145 14.50 4.55 5.73
N SER A 146 14.26 4.84 7.02
CA SER A 146 14.98 4.17 8.11
C SER A 146 14.84 2.64 8.02
N TRP A 147 13.64 2.14 7.77
CA TRP A 147 13.42 0.71 7.53
C TRP A 147 14.21 0.16 6.34
N LEU A 148 14.25 0.89 5.22
CA LEU A 148 15.04 0.47 4.05
C LEU A 148 16.53 0.45 4.34
N ASP A 149 17.03 1.42 5.13
CA ASP A 149 18.42 1.50 5.54
C ASP A 149 18.80 0.34 6.49
N GLU A 150 17.96 0.01 7.46
CA GLU A 150 18.12 -1.16 8.35
C GLU A 150 18.20 -2.47 7.55
N LEU A 151 17.44 -2.57 6.47
CA LEU A 151 17.46 -3.72 5.55
C LEU A 151 18.65 -3.69 4.57
N GLY A 152 19.48 -2.66 4.60
CA GLY A 152 20.60 -2.48 3.66
C GLY A 152 20.17 -2.23 2.21
N ILE A 153 18.93 -1.76 2.00
CA ILE A 153 18.39 -1.51 0.66
C ILE A 153 18.80 -0.14 0.15
N GLN A 154 19.60 -0.12 -0.89
CA GLN A 154 20.01 1.10 -1.57
C GLN A 154 18.96 1.52 -2.59
N VAL A 155 18.33 2.68 -2.38
CA VAL A 155 17.33 3.22 -3.29
C VAL A 155 17.98 4.12 -4.34
N GLY A 156 17.86 3.76 -5.61
CA GLY A 156 18.32 4.56 -6.73
C GLY A 156 17.24 5.46 -7.35
N LEU A 157 15.97 5.07 -7.22
CA LEU A 157 14.84 5.83 -7.75
C LEU A 157 13.61 5.70 -6.84
N TRP A 158 13.08 6.83 -6.42
CA TRP A 158 11.80 6.94 -5.72
C TRP A 158 10.68 7.31 -6.72
N LEU A 159 9.58 6.59 -6.65
CA LEU A 159 8.35 6.89 -7.39
C LEU A 159 7.25 7.17 -6.36
N ALA A 160 6.82 8.41 -6.27
CA ALA A 160 5.81 8.81 -5.29
C ALA A 160 4.49 9.18 -5.97
N ASP A 161 3.38 9.16 -5.22
CA ASP A 161 2.11 9.68 -5.72
C ASP A 161 2.08 11.21 -5.66
N ARG A 162 1.10 11.79 -6.35
CA ARG A 162 0.83 13.25 -6.35
C ARG A 162 0.58 13.82 -4.94
N ALA A 163 0.16 13.00 -3.97
CA ALA A 163 0.03 13.39 -2.58
C ALA A 163 1.36 13.89 -1.99
N PHE A 164 2.49 13.39 -2.50
CA PHE A 164 3.83 13.81 -2.10
C PHE A 164 4.36 15.04 -2.87
N CYS A 165 3.54 15.68 -3.72
CA CYS A 165 3.93 16.89 -4.44
C CYS A 165 3.75 18.14 -3.56
N SER A 166 4.61 18.30 -2.57
CA SER A 166 4.73 19.46 -1.69
C SER A 166 6.18 19.94 -1.63
N VAL A 167 6.42 21.21 -1.24
CA VAL A 167 7.78 21.77 -1.13
C VAL A 167 8.61 20.94 -0.16
N ALA A 168 8.07 20.62 1.02
CA ALA A 168 8.77 19.82 2.04
C ALA A 168 9.17 18.43 1.51
N ALA A 169 8.23 17.69 0.92
CA ALA A 169 8.50 16.36 0.40
C ALA A 169 9.46 16.38 -0.80
N LEU A 170 9.31 17.33 -1.74
CA LEU A 170 10.24 17.48 -2.86
C LEU A 170 11.65 17.88 -2.40
N ARG A 171 11.77 18.70 -1.35
CA ARG A 171 13.06 19.03 -0.71
C ARG A 171 13.67 17.78 -0.04
N TRP A 172 12.87 16.93 0.57
CA TRP A 172 13.34 15.64 1.08
C TRP A 172 13.84 14.73 -0.06
N PHE A 173 13.07 14.60 -1.14
CA PHE A 173 13.46 13.81 -2.31
C PHE A 173 14.69 14.37 -3.03
N SER A 174 14.93 15.68 -2.99
CA SER A 174 16.12 16.29 -3.61
C SER A 174 17.43 15.81 -2.96
N LYS A 175 17.37 15.36 -1.71
CA LYS A 175 18.51 14.75 -0.99
C LYS A 175 18.72 13.27 -1.35
N GLN A 176 17.78 12.64 -2.04
CA GLN A 176 17.86 11.26 -2.51
C GLN A 176 18.58 11.15 -3.87
N PRO A 177 18.96 9.95 -4.35
CA PRO A 177 19.57 9.81 -5.67
C PRO A 177 18.72 10.35 -6.82
N GLU A 178 17.47 9.92 -6.91
CA GLU A 178 16.50 10.40 -7.90
C GLU A 178 15.07 10.15 -7.40
N ALA A 179 14.15 11.06 -7.71
CA ALA A 179 12.72 10.87 -7.49
C ALA A 179 11.87 11.46 -8.62
N ILE A 180 10.77 10.80 -8.91
CA ILE A 180 9.75 11.22 -9.89
C ILE A 180 8.42 11.31 -9.15
N VAL A 181 7.84 12.53 -9.12
CA VAL A 181 6.58 12.83 -8.45
C VAL A 181 5.65 13.55 -9.43
N PRO A 182 4.43 13.06 -9.71
CA PRO A 182 3.51 13.78 -10.58
C PRO A 182 3.04 15.06 -9.90
N MET A 183 2.97 16.11 -10.67
CA MET A 183 2.48 17.40 -10.20
C MET A 183 0.95 17.49 -10.26
N VAL A 184 0.41 18.42 -9.52
CA VAL A 184 -1.02 18.78 -9.53
C VAL A 184 -1.18 20.14 -10.21
N ALA A 185 -2.19 20.28 -11.06
CA ALA A 185 -2.51 21.56 -11.69
C ALA A 185 -3.09 22.52 -10.62
N ARG A 186 -2.30 23.51 -10.23
CA ARG A 186 -2.67 24.58 -9.30
C ARG A 186 -2.63 25.94 -9.99
N GLY A 187 -3.47 26.85 -9.57
CA GLY A 187 -3.60 28.19 -10.14
C GLY A 187 -4.88 28.40 -10.92
N SER A 188 -5.06 29.58 -11.49
CA SER A 188 -6.26 29.96 -12.23
C SER A 188 -6.37 29.21 -13.55
N LYS A 189 -7.58 28.82 -13.93
CA LYS A 189 -7.87 28.25 -15.25
C LYS A 189 -7.85 29.31 -16.35
N ALA A 190 -8.29 30.52 -16.05
CA ALA A 190 -8.42 31.59 -17.03
C ALA A 190 -7.04 32.15 -17.43
N SER A 191 -6.16 32.40 -16.44
CA SER A 191 -4.83 32.97 -16.69
C SER A 191 -3.74 31.92 -16.87
N LEU A 192 -4.06 30.63 -16.73
CA LEU A 192 -3.09 29.52 -16.74
C LEU A 192 -1.92 29.74 -15.78
N SER A 193 -2.17 30.40 -14.66
CA SER A 193 -1.13 30.72 -13.67
C SER A 193 -0.67 29.49 -12.90
N GLY A 194 0.46 29.60 -12.24
CA GLY A 194 1.05 28.53 -11.44
C GLY A 194 1.42 27.31 -12.27
N SER A 195 1.32 26.11 -11.68
CA SER A 195 1.62 24.85 -12.39
C SER A 195 0.61 24.54 -13.51
N ARG A 196 -0.55 25.17 -13.54
CA ARG A 196 -1.59 24.91 -14.53
C ARG A 196 -1.14 25.22 -15.96
N GLY A 197 -0.30 26.23 -16.15
CA GLY A 197 0.30 26.54 -17.44
C GLY A 197 1.08 25.38 -18.06
N LEU A 198 1.78 24.60 -17.22
CA LEU A 198 2.52 23.40 -17.67
C LEU A 198 1.58 22.34 -18.24
N PHE A 199 0.39 22.18 -17.66
CA PHE A 199 -0.61 21.19 -18.14
C PHE A 199 -1.34 21.63 -19.41
N ALA A 200 -1.29 22.89 -19.76
CA ALA A 200 -1.88 23.42 -21.00
C ALA A 200 -1.00 23.19 -22.24
N SER A 201 0.25 22.80 -22.05
CA SER A 201 1.19 22.57 -23.16
C SER A 201 0.74 21.45 -24.07
N LYS A 202 0.97 21.67 -25.38
CA LYS A 202 0.75 20.69 -26.45
C LYS A 202 2.06 20.03 -26.93
N GLN A 203 3.17 20.27 -26.23
CA GLN A 203 4.50 19.75 -26.55
C GLN A 203 5.15 19.12 -25.32
N SER A 204 6.08 18.21 -25.55
CA SER A 204 6.90 17.62 -24.49
C SER A 204 8.22 18.39 -24.39
N TYR A 205 8.54 18.86 -23.19
CA TYR A 205 9.78 19.59 -22.93
C TYR A 205 10.21 19.46 -21.47
N TRP A 206 11.44 19.82 -21.18
CA TRP A 206 11.99 19.98 -19.86
C TRP A 206 12.08 21.45 -19.50
N ASP A 207 11.70 21.79 -18.28
CA ASP A 207 11.75 23.14 -17.76
C ASP A 207 12.15 23.13 -16.28
N LYS A 208 12.31 24.32 -15.71
CA LYS A 208 12.43 24.52 -14.27
C LYS A 208 11.16 25.15 -13.72
N TYR A 209 10.71 24.66 -12.59
CA TYR A 209 9.56 25.22 -11.91
C TYR A 209 9.89 25.55 -10.45
N THR A 210 9.47 26.73 -9.99
CA THR A 210 9.58 27.14 -8.61
C THR A 210 8.23 26.98 -7.92
N MET A 211 8.18 26.10 -6.93
CA MET A 211 7.01 25.93 -6.07
C MET A 211 7.20 26.69 -4.79
N HIS A 212 6.17 27.40 -4.35
CA HIS A 212 6.13 28.17 -3.11
C HIS A 212 5.23 27.51 -2.08
N SER A 213 5.65 27.57 -0.82
CA SER A 213 4.87 27.17 0.35
C SER A 213 5.05 28.26 1.40
N GLU A 214 3.98 28.63 2.10
CA GLU A 214 4.03 29.61 3.17
C GLU A 214 4.92 29.15 4.33
N THR A 215 4.89 27.84 4.62
CA THR A 215 5.64 27.24 5.73
C THR A 215 7.04 26.80 5.34
N ASP A 216 7.21 26.27 4.11
CA ASP A 216 8.45 25.63 3.67
C ASP A 216 9.29 26.52 2.73
N GLY A 217 8.83 27.74 2.41
CA GLY A 217 9.49 28.66 1.50
C GLY A 217 9.42 28.20 0.03
N ALA A 218 10.44 28.53 -0.76
CA ALA A 218 10.49 28.20 -2.19
C ALA A 218 11.43 27.04 -2.50
N LEU A 219 11.10 26.29 -3.55
CA LEU A 219 11.96 25.24 -4.10
C LEU A 219 11.87 25.25 -5.63
N THR A 220 13.03 25.40 -6.28
CA THR A 220 13.16 25.29 -7.74
C THR A 220 13.68 23.89 -8.10
N PHE A 221 13.02 23.23 -9.06
CA PHE A 221 13.35 21.86 -9.49
C PHE A 221 13.08 21.67 -10.98
N ASP A 222 13.62 20.60 -11.55
CA ASP A 222 13.35 20.23 -12.93
C ASP A 222 11.97 19.61 -13.08
N VAL A 223 11.24 20.04 -14.11
CA VAL A 223 9.95 19.48 -14.50
C VAL A 223 10.01 18.87 -15.89
N ALA A 224 9.42 17.70 -16.02
CA ALA A 224 9.19 17.07 -17.32
C ALA A 224 7.71 17.24 -17.68
N VAL A 225 7.43 18.01 -18.71
CA VAL A 225 6.11 18.14 -19.33
C VAL A 225 6.05 17.11 -20.46
N VAL A 226 5.09 16.20 -20.42
CA VAL A 226 4.97 15.11 -21.39
C VAL A 226 3.59 15.13 -22.02
N HIS A 227 3.54 15.57 -23.27
CA HIS A 227 2.32 15.54 -24.06
C HIS A 227 2.19 14.19 -24.77
N ARG A 228 1.04 13.53 -24.60
CA ARG A 228 0.79 12.20 -25.15
C ARG A 228 -0.47 12.19 -25.99
N TYR A 229 -0.34 11.68 -27.19
CA TYR A 229 -1.49 11.29 -28.01
C TYR A 229 -1.94 9.90 -27.59
N SER A 230 -3.22 9.76 -27.29
CA SER A 230 -3.81 8.45 -27.03
C SER A 230 -3.75 7.60 -28.30
N LYS A 231 -3.13 6.42 -28.21
CA LYS A 231 -3.26 5.44 -29.29
C LYS A 231 -4.75 5.04 -29.39
N PRO A 232 -5.33 4.97 -30.59
CA PRO A 232 -6.69 4.47 -30.74
C PRO A 232 -6.75 3.04 -30.19
N SER A 233 -7.66 2.80 -29.26
CA SER A 233 -7.98 1.43 -28.85
C SER A 233 -8.68 0.74 -30.02
N ARG A 234 -8.35 -0.51 -30.33
CA ARG A 234 -9.01 -1.31 -31.37
C ARG A 234 -10.53 -1.41 -31.21
N SER A 235 -11.05 -1.16 -30.01
CA SER A 235 -12.47 -1.25 -29.64
C SER A 235 -13.16 0.10 -29.43
N ALA A 236 -12.45 1.23 -29.46
CA ALA A 236 -13.06 2.53 -29.19
C ALA A 236 -13.24 3.34 -30.47
N ALA A 237 -14.48 3.62 -30.84
CA ALA A 237 -14.85 4.48 -31.98
C ALA A 237 -14.43 5.94 -31.81
N LYS A 238 -13.99 6.38 -30.61
CA LYS A 238 -13.51 7.73 -30.33
C LYS A 238 -12.06 7.74 -29.89
N ARG A 239 -11.22 8.55 -30.54
CA ARG A 239 -9.88 8.90 -30.02
C ARG A 239 -10.05 9.65 -28.70
N LEU A 240 -9.43 9.15 -27.65
CA LEU A 240 -9.35 9.91 -26.40
C LEU A 240 -8.54 11.20 -26.63
N PRO A 241 -8.92 12.31 -26.01
CA PRO A 241 -8.19 13.56 -26.15
C PRO A 241 -6.72 13.39 -25.71
N PRO A 242 -5.80 14.13 -26.29
CA PRO A 242 -4.42 14.12 -25.83
C PRO A 242 -4.33 14.57 -24.37
N THR A 243 -3.41 13.98 -23.63
CA THR A 243 -3.25 14.25 -22.19
C THR A 243 -1.84 14.74 -21.93
N THR A 244 -1.71 15.82 -21.18
CA THR A 244 -0.43 16.33 -20.70
C THR A 244 -0.18 15.88 -19.27
N LEU A 245 0.93 15.19 -19.06
CA LEU A 245 1.41 14.74 -17.76
C LEU A 245 2.60 15.62 -17.36
N VAL A 246 2.64 16.06 -16.12
CA VAL A 246 3.71 16.89 -15.58
C VAL A 246 4.33 16.20 -14.37
N TYR A 247 5.64 16.02 -14.40
CA TYR A 247 6.39 15.37 -13.33
C TYR A 247 7.45 16.30 -12.77
N ALA A 248 7.48 16.45 -11.45
CA ALA A 248 8.64 16.95 -10.75
C ALA A 248 9.69 15.84 -10.72
N VAL A 249 10.90 16.17 -11.15
CA VAL A 249 12.04 15.26 -11.15
C VAL A 249 13.15 15.90 -10.32
N VAL A 250 13.51 15.27 -9.22
CA VAL A 250 14.44 15.80 -8.24
C VAL A 250 15.47 14.75 -7.84
N GLY A 251 16.60 15.18 -7.29
CA GLY A 251 17.60 14.28 -6.70
C GLY A 251 19.03 14.65 -7.05
N LYS A 252 19.98 14.10 -6.26
CA LYS A 252 21.42 14.39 -6.38
C LYS A 252 22.00 13.99 -7.74
N ARG A 253 21.47 12.97 -8.37
CA ARG A 253 21.94 12.47 -9.67
C ARG A 253 21.68 13.48 -10.79
N LEU A 254 20.50 14.10 -10.79
CA LEU A 254 20.19 15.17 -11.76
C LEU A 254 21.08 16.38 -11.58
N GLN A 255 21.32 16.77 -10.33
CA GLN A 255 22.16 17.92 -10.03
C GLN A 255 23.62 17.72 -10.45
N ARG A 256 24.16 16.49 -10.25
CA ARG A 256 25.58 16.18 -10.55
C ARG A 256 25.83 15.87 -12.03
N GLN A 257 24.98 15.07 -12.65
CA GLN A 257 25.24 14.54 -14.00
C GLN A 257 24.52 15.31 -15.11
N ARG A 258 23.57 16.19 -14.80
CA ARG A 258 22.69 16.92 -15.75
C ARG A 258 22.05 16.00 -16.81
N ILE A 259 22.05 14.68 -16.60
CA ILE A 259 21.49 13.71 -17.53
C ILE A 259 19.99 13.58 -17.25
N ARG A 260 19.20 14.08 -18.17
CA ARG A 260 17.73 13.93 -18.14
C ARG A 260 17.32 12.63 -18.80
N ARG A 261 16.34 11.95 -18.21
CA ARG A 261 15.72 10.77 -18.84
C ARG A 261 15.00 11.17 -20.13
N SER A 262 14.94 10.26 -21.12
CA SER A 262 13.98 10.44 -22.20
C SER A 262 12.54 10.42 -21.65
N PHE A 263 11.63 11.17 -22.27
CA PHE A 263 10.22 11.22 -21.85
C PHE A 263 9.59 9.83 -21.82
N ALA A 264 9.89 8.97 -22.78
CA ALA A 264 9.42 7.59 -22.83
C ALA A 264 9.89 6.79 -21.61
N SER A 265 11.19 6.88 -21.25
CA SER A 265 11.76 6.21 -20.08
C SER A 265 11.18 6.71 -18.76
N LEU A 266 10.91 8.02 -18.65
CA LEU A 266 10.31 8.63 -17.47
C LEU A 266 8.86 8.13 -17.28
N VAL A 267 8.07 8.19 -18.34
CA VAL A 267 6.67 7.75 -18.33
C VAL A 267 6.59 6.24 -18.03
N GLU A 268 7.47 5.43 -18.64
CA GLU A 268 7.50 3.99 -18.38
C GLU A 268 7.92 3.69 -16.94
N ALA A 269 8.93 4.38 -16.39
CA ALA A 269 9.34 4.24 -15.00
C ALA A 269 8.16 4.55 -14.06
N TYR A 270 7.46 5.66 -14.32
CA TYR A 270 6.31 6.04 -13.51
C TYR A 270 5.11 5.09 -13.71
N ARG A 271 4.85 4.65 -14.96
CA ARG A 271 3.78 3.68 -15.25
C ARG A 271 3.92 2.39 -14.45
N ARG A 272 5.14 1.94 -14.22
CA ARG A 272 5.42 0.76 -13.39
C ARG A 272 4.99 0.93 -11.94
N ARG A 273 4.85 2.17 -11.44
CA ARG A 273 4.27 2.47 -10.14
C ARG A 273 2.81 2.00 -10.05
N PHE A 274 2.02 2.10 -11.11
CA PHE A 274 0.61 1.67 -11.10
C PHE A 274 0.40 0.19 -10.73
N GLY A 275 1.46 -0.61 -10.67
CA GLY A 275 1.40 -1.92 -10.04
C GLY A 275 1.05 -1.88 -8.54
N ILE A 276 1.19 -0.73 -7.85
CA ILE A 276 0.69 -0.48 -6.49
C ILE A 276 -0.84 -0.60 -6.43
N GLU A 277 -1.54 0.07 -7.33
CA GLU A 277 -3.01 0.08 -7.32
C GLU A 277 -3.58 -1.33 -7.51
N SER A 278 -2.97 -2.14 -8.40
CA SER A 278 -3.32 -3.54 -8.52
C SER A 278 -2.94 -4.36 -7.29
N SER A 279 -1.84 -4.00 -6.60
CA SER A 279 -1.46 -4.62 -5.33
C SER A 279 -2.48 -4.32 -4.23
N TYR A 280 -2.95 -3.09 -4.13
CA TYR A 280 -3.97 -2.73 -3.12
C TYR A 280 -5.33 -3.38 -3.39
N ARG A 281 -5.74 -3.55 -4.65
CA ARG A 281 -6.93 -4.35 -4.98
C ARG A 281 -6.78 -5.80 -4.54
N GLN A 282 -5.57 -6.37 -4.63
CA GLN A 282 -5.28 -7.73 -4.14
C GLN A 282 -5.28 -7.78 -2.60
N ILE A 283 -4.64 -6.81 -1.93
CA ILE A 283 -4.65 -6.68 -0.47
C ILE A 283 -6.08 -6.61 0.06
N ASN A 284 -6.97 -5.88 -0.60
CA ASN A 284 -8.39 -5.82 -0.23
C ASN A 284 -9.13 -7.16 -0.34
N GLN A 285 -8.58 -8.15 -1.08
CA GLN A 285 -9.15 -9.51 -1.14
C GLN A 285 -8.75 -10.38 0.05
N ALA A 286 -7.69 -10.00 0.76
CA ALA A 286 -7.14 -10.75 1.89
C ALA A 286 -7.11 -9.92 3.18
N ARG A 287 -7.95 -8.90 3.27
CA ARG A 287 -7.99 -8.02 4.43
C ARG A 287 -9.06 -8.46 5.42
N LEU A 288 -8.63 -8.77 6.63
CA LEU A 288 -9.52 -8.97 7.76
C LEU A 288 -10.44 -7.76 7.94
N ARG A 289 -11.74 -7.98 8.01
CA ARG A 289 -12.74 -6.95 8.25
C ARG A 289 -12.87 -6.69 9.74
N THR A 290 -12.77 -5.44 10.11
CA THR A 290 -12.92 -5.03 11.51
C THR A 290 -13.58 -3.67 11.62
N SER A 291 -14.50 -3.52 12.57
CA SER A 291 -15.05 -2.24 13.02
C SER A 291 -14.26 -1.65 14.20
N SER A 292 -13.19 -2.34 14.65
CA SER A 292 -12.38 -1.88 15.78
C SER A 292 -11.83 -0.48 15.57
N ARG A 293 -11.76 0.28 16.67
CA ARG A 293 -11.10 1.59 16.74
C ARG A 293 -9.60 1.47 16.99
N SER A 294 -9.12 0.28 17.47
CA SER A 294 -7.73 0.05 17.82
C SER A 294 -6.85 0.19 16.59
N PRO A 295 -5.86 1.09 16.59
CA PRO A 295 -4.90 1.23 15.52
C PRO A 295 -4.05 -0.04 15.35
N GLU A 296 -3.78 -0.77 16.44
CA GLU A 296 -3.03 -2.03 16.42
C GLU A 296 -3.77 -3.10 15.62
N LEU A 297 -5.08 -3.29 15.87
CA LEU A 297 -5.90 -4.24 15.13
C LEU A 297 -6.04 -3.84 13.65
N ARG A 298 -6.09 -2.55 13.37
CA ARG A 298 -6.11 -2.03 12.00
C ARG A 298 -4.78 -2.26 11.29
N LEU A 299 -3.67 -2.00 11.99
CA LEU A 299 -2.33 -2.27 11.48
C LEU A 299 -2.14 -3.77 11.22
N LEU A 300 -2.53 -4.63 12.18
CA LEU A 300 -2.45 -6.08 12.03
C LEU A 300 -3.26 -6.58 10.83
N ALA A 301 -4.48 -6.08 10.64
CA ALA A 301 -5.32 -6.46 9.50
C ALA A 301 -4.69 -6.11 8.15
N VAL A 302 -4.05 -4.94 8.03
CA VAL A 302 -3.32 -4.53 6.83
C VAL A 302 -2.04 -5.34 6.67
N ALA A 303 -1.32 -5.58 7.76
CA ALA A 303 -0.07 -6.34 7.78
C ALA A 303 -0.25 -7.78 7.28
N ILE A 304 -1.27 -8.50 7.78
CA ILE A 304 -1.58 -9.86 7.32
C ILE A 304 -1.84 -9.87 5.81
N ALA A 305 -2.62 -8.92 5.30
CA ALA A 305 -2.90 -8.84 3.88
C ALA A 305 -1.64 -8.57 3.03
N LEU A 306 -0.72 -7.73 3.53
CA LEU A 306 0.57 -7.46 2.88
C LEU A 306 1.49 -8.69 2.91
N LEU A 307 1.56 -9.40 4.04
CA LEU A 307 2.33 -10.64 4.18
C LEU A 307 1.82 -11.73 3.22
N LEU A 308 0.51 -11.95 3.18
CA LEU A 308 -0.10 -12.89 2.24
C LEU A 308 0.19 -12.54 0.77
N ARG A 309 0.17 -11.26 0.46
CA ARG A 309 0.49 -10.77 -0.87
C ARG A 309 1.98 -10.93 -1.21
N ASN A 310 2.89 -10.68 -0.26
CA ASN A 310 4.31 -10.94 -0.42
C ASN A 310 4.56 -12.44 -0.61
N LEU A 311 3.96 -13.28 0.22
CA LEU A 311 4.03 -14.75 0.11
C LEU A 311 3.59 -15.23 -1.28
N TRP A 312 2.44 -14.73 -1.78
CA TRP A 312 2.00 -15.06 -3.13
C TRP A 312 3.01 -14.67 -4.22
N THR A 313 3.61 -13.49 -4.07
CA THR A 313 4.63 -13.01 -5.04
C THR A 313 5.85 -13.91 -5.04
N LEU A 314 6.28 -14.38 -3.86
CA LEU A 314 7.41 -15.30 -3.71
C LEU A 314 7.09 -16.68 -4.26
N CYS A 315 5.94 -17.27 -3.92
CA CYS A 315 5.50 -18.56 -4.47
C CYS A 315 5.41 -18.52 -5.99
N ARG A 316 4.82 -17.45 -6.54
CA ARG A 316 4.74 -17.26 -7.97
C ARG A 316 6.12 -17.14 -8.62
N TRP A 317 7.05 -16.47 -7.96
CA TRP A 317 8.42 -16.36 -8.48
C TRP A 317 9.15 -17.70 -8.46
N MET A 318 9.01 -18.49 -7.40
CA MET A 318 9.59 -19.84 -7.34
C MET A 318 9.03 -20.76 -8.43
N THR A 319 7.73 -20.69 -8.70
CA THR A 319 7.11 -21.47 -9.79
C THR A 319 7.59 -21.03 -11.18
N LEU A 320 7.88 -19.73 -11.37
CA LEU A 320 8.44 -19.21 -12.62
C LEU A 320 9.89 -19.65 -12.85
N LEU A 321 10.67 -19.83 -11.79
CA LEU A 321 12.05 -20.31 -11.88
C LEU A 321 12.15 -21.80 -12.23
N GLY A 322 11.14 -22.59 -11.85
CA GLY A 322 11.04 -24.01 -12.21
C GLY A 322 10.51 -24.27 -13.63
N SER A 323 10.05 -23.23 -14.32
CA SER A 323 9.55 -23.34 -15.70
C SER A 323 10.70 -23.17 -16.69
N SER A 324 10.73 -24.00 -17.73
CA SER A 324 11.75 -23.93 -18.79
C SER A 324 11.95 -22.51 -19.33
N PRO A 325 13.19 -22.09 -19.61
CA PRO A 325 13.46 -20.78 -20.19
C PRO A 325 12.69 -20.60 -21.50
N GLY A 326 11.86 -19.55 -21.59
CA GLY A 326 11.11 -19.22 -22.82
C GLY A 326 9.59 -19.40 -22.76
N ARG A 327 9.03 -20.08 -21.77
CA ARG A 327 7.58 -20.04 -21.53
C ARG A 327 7.26 -19.19 -20.30
N PRO A 328 6.77 -17.94 -20.48
CA PRO A 328 6.21 -17.22 -19.36
C PRO A 328 5.01 -18.02 -18.85
N CYS A 329 5.08 -18.51 -17.61
CA CYS A 329 3.92 -19.01 -16.92
C CYS A 329 2.89 -17.89 -16.92
N GLY A 330 1.81 -18.03 -17.70
CA GLY A 330 0.81 -17.01 -17.89
C GLY A 330 0.28 -16.52 -16.55
N ASP A 331 -0.13 -15.26 -16.47
CA ASP A 331 -0.71 -14.64 -15.25
C ASP A 331 -1.88 -15.45 -14.66
N SER A 332 -2.42 -16.41 -15.44
CA SER A 332 -3.49 -17.30 -15.06
C SER A 332 -3.08 -18.53 -14.24
N ALA A 333 -1.80 -18.94 -14.26
CA ALA A 333 -1.39 -20.24 -13.71
C ALA A 333 -1.47 -20.29 -12.17
N PHE A 334 -1.11 -19.21 -11.47
CA PHE A 334 -1.21 -19.13 -10.01
C PHE A 334 -1.75 -17.78 -9.57
N ARG A 335 -3.07 -17.69 -9.43
CA ARG A 335 -3.76 -16.47 -9.01
C ARG A 335 -3.66 -16.28 -7.49
N PHE A 336 -3.66 -15.03 -7.01
CA PHE A 336 -3.67 -14.72 -5.59
C PHE A 336 -4.84 -15.41 -4.86
N ARG A 337 -6.02 -15.41 -5.46
CA ARG A 337 -7.20 -16.09 -4.92
C ARG A 337 -7.00 -17.61 -4.73
N THR A 338 -6.14 -18.24 -5.54
CA THR A 338 -5.81 -19.66 -5.36
C THR A 338 -5.02 -19.89 -4.08
N LEU A 339 -4.02 -19.04 -3.80
CA LEU A 339 -3.29 -19.07 -2.52
C LEU A 339 -4.25 -18.89 -1.33
N LEU A 340 -5.13 -17.90 -1.40
CA LEU A 340 -6.08 -17.63 -0.31
C LEU A 340 -6.96 -18.86 -0.03
N ARG A 341 -7.47 -19.51 -1.08
CA ARG A 341 -8.25 -20.77 -0.94
C ARG A 341 -7.44 -21.90 -0.31
N TRP A 342 -6.17 -22.04 -0.65
CA TRP A 342 -5.33 -23.08 -0.04
C TRP A 342 -5.15 -22.83 1.45
N ILE A 343 -4.90 -21.59 1.85
CA ILE A 343 -4.74 -21.23 3.26
C ILE A 343 -6.07 -21.41 4.00
N SER A 344 -7.21 -21.02 3.42
CA SER A 344 -8.54 -21.25 4.00
C SER A 344 -8.74 -22.73 4.31
N ARG A 345 -8.54 -23.59 3.31
CA ARG A 345 -8.67 -25.06 3.48
C ARG A 345 -7.71 -25.63 4.54
N MET A 346 -6.50 -25.11 4.61
CA MET A 346 -5.54 -25.53 5.64
C MET A 346 -6.04 -25.20 7.04
N VAL A 347 -6.61 -24.02 7.24
CA VAL A 347 -7.19 -23.62 8.54
C VAL A 347 -8.46 -24.44 8.82
N GLU A 348 -9.34 -24.61 7.85
CA GLU A 348 -10.55 -25.45 7.96
C GLU A 348 -10.22 -26.91 8.34
N THR A 349 -9.14 -27.46 7.79
CA THR A 349 -8.68 -28.82 8.16
C THR A 349 -8.18 -28.88 9.60
N ARG A 350 -7.61 -27.80 10.13
CA ARG A 350 -7.07 -27.76 11.51
C ARG A 350 -8.13 -27.47 12.55
N LEU A 351 -9.11 -26.63 12.25
CA LEU A 351 -10.10 -26.12 13.21
C LEU A 351 -11.50 -26.72 12.99
N ALA A 352 -11.71 -27.46 11.92
CA ALA A 352 -13.00 -27.96 11.44
C ALA A 352 -14.04 -26.84 11.17
N LEU A 353 -14.96 -27.12 10.27
CA LEU A 353 -16.13 -26.29 10.05
C LEU A 353 -17.32 -26.87 10.80
N HIS A 354 -18.19 -26.03 11.34
CA HIS A 354 -19.47 -26.51 11.85
C HIS A 354 -20.25 -27.25 10.77
N THR A 355 -20.64 -28.47 11.02
CA THR A 355 -21.37 -29.33 10.09
C THR A 355 -22.87 -29.21 10.22
N ALA A 356 -23.37 -28.62 11.32
CA ALA A 356 -24.81 -28.41 11.57
C ALA A 356 -25.09 -26.93 11.89
N ILE A 357 -26.16 -26.41 11.33
CA ILE A 357 -26.70 -25.09 11.68
C ILE A 357 -27.85 -25.34 12.66
N GLU A 358 -27.66 -25.04 13.93
CA GLU A 358 -28.76 -25.02 14.90
C GLU A 358 -29.56 -23.72 14.70
N LEU A 359 -30.76 -23.87 14.16
CA LEU A 359 -31.73 -22.79 14.11
C LEU A 359 -32.40 -22.66 15.48
N SER A 360 -31.93 -21.71 16.31
CA SER A 360 -32.69 -21.33 17.50
C SER A 360 -33.99 -20.66 17.06
N VAL A 361 -35.09 -21.39 17.12
CA VAL A 361 -36.41 -20.80 16.97
C VAL A 361 -36.69 -19.96 18.23
N PRO A 362 -36.88 -18.64 18.13
CA PRO A 362 -37.22 -17.86 19.30
C PRO A 362 -38.49 -18.41 19.91
N SER A 363 -38.47 -18.72 21.21
CA SER A 363 -39.65 -19.13 21.94
C SER A 363 -40.74 -18.09 21.75
N PRO A 364 -42.00 -18.50 21.43
CA PRO A 364 -43.05 -17.53 21.26
C PRO A 364 -43.23 -16.75 22.57
N THR A 365 -43.00 -15.45 22.47
CA THR A 365 -43.29 -14.50 23.54
C THR A 365 -44.78 -14.66 23.87
N LYS A 366 -45.11 -15.17 25.06
CA LYS A 366 -46.47 -15.12 25.57
C LYS A 366 -46.86 -13.64 25.68
N PHE A 367 -47.80 -13.22 24.87
CA PHE A 367 -48.49 -11.95 25.00
C PHE A 367 -49.41 -11.98 26.22
#